data_2c756e7e83fde11780a9414896d18b09
#
_entry.id   2c756e7e83fde11780a9414896d18b09
#
_cell.length_a   1.000
_cell.length_b   1.000
_cell.length_c   1.000
_cell.angle_alpha   90.00
_cell.angle_beta   90.00
_cell.angle_gamma   90.00
#
_symmetry.space_group_name_H-M   'P 1'
#
loop_
_entity.id
_entity.type
_entity.pdbx_description
1 polymer ?
#
loop_
_entity_poly.entity_id
_entity_poly.type
_entity_poly.pdbx_seq_one_letter_code
_entity_poly.pdbx_strand_id
1 'polypeptide(L)'
;MKKYPTPRTAAEALLMRLKLHGVDYLFANAGTDFASIIEGYVRGSEEEMPFPKPLVVPHETAVVAMAHGYYLTTGKPQAAMVHVNVGLANSLCGILNAASDNIPLFMMSGRTPLTEDNHLGSRNTPIHWGQEMRDQGSIVREAVKWDYELRYPEQICDLVDRGMTIAMAAPRGPVYLSLPREPLAKAWPEEQLIDNKIQSIPYSPSPDESACNFAQELLLKAQHPLIICQRGDPKGELSEAIATLSEMLGIPVVESFPLQNQLSSDHPMHSGFNAGPLLEKSDLVL
;
A
#
# COMPACT_ATOMS: atom_id res chain seq x y z
N MET A 1 19.77 20.84 1.97
CA MET A 1 18.66 20.02 2.50
C MET A 1 17.50 20.96 2.82
N LYS A 2 16.31 20.71 2.26
CA LYS A 2 15.11 21.46 2.67
C LYS A 2 14.85 21.14 4.13
N LYS A 3 14.87 22.16 4.99
CA LYS A 3 14.53 22.01 6.40
C LYS A 3 13.01 22.05 6.46
N TYR A 4 12.38 20.93 6.73
CA TYR A 4 10.92 20.91 6.95
C TYR A 4 10.58 21.54 8.30
N PRO A 5 9.39 22.13 8.45
CA PRO A 5 8.90 22.56 9.75
C PRO A 5 8.85 21.39 10.74
N THR A 6 9.09 21.65 12.00
CA THR A 6 8.99 20.62 13.04
C THR A 6 7.51 20.35 13.33
N PRO A 7 7.06 19.07 13.32
CA PRO A 7 5.68 18.75 13.71
C PRO A 7 5.44 19.09 15.17
N ARG A 8 4.22 19.48 15.50
CA ARG A 8 3.82 19.79 16.89
C ARG A 8 3.13 18.61 17.57
N THR A 9 2.58 17.67 16.79
CA THR A 9 1.87 16.49 17.28
C THR A 9 2.32 15.23 16.55
N ALA A 10 2.05 14.08 17.17
CA ALA A 10 2.27 12.79 16.49
C ALA A 10 1.44 12.63 15.22
N ALA A 11 0.25 13.23 15.14
CA ALA A 11 -0.55 13.23 13.91
C ALA A 11 0.15 13.95 12.75
N GLU A 12 0.77 15.10 13.02
CA GLU A 12 1.56 15.80 12.01
C GLU A 12 2.81 15.03 11.60
N ALA A 13 3.48 14.42 12.57
CA ALA A 13 4.64 13.57 12.29
C ALA A 13 4.27 12.36 11.42
N LEU A 14 3.11 11.73 11.66
CA LEU A 14 2.54 10.68 10.82
C LEU A 14 2.36 11.16 9.39
N LEU A 15 1.68 12.29 9.19
CA LEU A 15 1.40 12.83 7.85
C LEU A 15 2.69 13.18 7.10
N MET A 16 3.64 13.83 7.78
CA MET A 16 4.96 14.13 7.20
C MET A 16 5.70 12.85 6.80
N ARG A 17 5.70 11.83 7.68
CA ARG A 17 6.44 10.60 7.40
C ARG A 17 5.83 9.82 6.23
N LEU A 18 4.51 9.75 6.13
CA LEU A 18 3.83 9.18 4.97
C LEU A 18 4.20 9.91 3.67
N LYS A 19 4.26 11.24 3.71
CA LYS A 19 4.68 12.02 2.52
C LYS A 19 6.12 11.77 2.12
N LEU A 20 7.04 11.61 3.06
CA LEU A 20 8.43 11.26 2.78
C LEU A 20 8.57 9.88 2.10
N HIS A 21 7.66 8.94 2.39
CA HIS A 21 7.55 7.66 1.69
C HIS A 21 6.88 7.73 0.32
N GLY A 22 6.58 8.93 -0.18
CA GLY A 22 6.00 9.13 -1.50
C GLY A 22 4.48 8.95 -1.56
N VAL A 23 3.80 8.92 -0.42
CA VAL A 23 2.34 8.92 -0.37
C VAL A 23 1.82 10.27 -0.88
N ASP A 24 1.06 10.24 -1.97
CA ASP A 24 0.51 11.45 -2.58
C ASP A 24 -0.85 11.82 -1.98
N TYR A 25 -1.66 10.82 -1.63
CA TYR A 25 -3.01 11.00 -1.08
C TYR A 25 -3.21 10.22 0.21
N LEU A 26 -3.96 10.82 1.15
CA LEU A 26 -4.62 10.11 2.23
C LEU A 26 -6.10 9.98 1.87
N PHE A 27 -6.51 8.79 1.46
CA PHE A 27 -7.92 8.48 1.23
C PHE A 27 -8.59 8.23 2.58
N ALA A 28 -9.64 8.97 2.88
CA ALA A 28 -10.20 8.99 4.24
C ALA A 28 -11.72 8.92 4.27
N ASN A 29 -12.27 8.06 5.13
CA ASN A 29 -13.64 8.14 5.59
C ASN A 29 -13.62 8.45 7.08
N ALA A 30 -13.85 9.73 7.41
CA ALA A 30 -13.55 10.30 8.70
C ALA A 30 -14.66 10.10 9.74
N GLY A 31 -14.27 9.99 11.00
CA GLY A 31 -15.16 9.99 12.16
C GLY A 31 -14.54 10.74 13.35
N THR A 32 -15.04 10.49 14.55
CA THR A 32 -14.61 11.20 15.79
C THR A 32 -13.15 10.96 16.17
N ASP A 33 -12.52 9.92 15.63
CA ASP A 33 -11.12 9.55 15.81
C ASP A 33 -10.14 10.37 14.95
N PHE A 34 -10.65 11.16 14.00
CA PHE A 34 -9.83 11.96 13.09
C PHE A 34 -9.45 13.34 13.63
N ALA A 35 -9.88 13.74 14.82
CA ALA A 35 -9.68 15.10 15.32
C ALA A 35 -8.23 15.60 15.17
N SER A 36 -7.24 14.82 15.65
CA SER A 36 -5.83 15.21 15.56
C SER A 36 -5.29 15.26 14.12
N ILE A 37 -5.82 14.43 13.23
CA ILE A 37 -5.47 14.44 11.80
C ILE A 37 -6.02 15.72 11.15
N ILE A 38 -7.27 16.07 11.42
CA ILE A 38 -7.92 17.30 10.89
C ILE A 38 -7.18 18.53 11.37
N GLU A 39 -6.89 18.63 12.67
CA GLU A 39 -6.10 19.73 13.26
C GLU A 39 -4.71 19.83 12.60
N GLY A 40 -4.05 18.70 12.36
CA GLY A 40 -2.77 18.64 11.66
C GLY A 40 -2.87 19.22 10.25
N TYR A 41 -3.91 18.88 9.49
CA TYR A 41 -4.12 19.44 8.15
C TYR A 41 -4.41 20.94 8.14
N VAL A 42 -5.19 21.44 9.11
CA VAL A 42 -5.46 22.88 9.23
C VAL A 42 -4.15 23.64 9.41
N ARG A 43 -3.35 23.28 10.43
CA ARG A 43 -2.06 23.91 10.66
C ARG A 43 -1.06 23.67 9.54
N GLY A 44 -1.02 22.47 8.99
CA GLY A 44 -0.14 22.13 7.88
C GLY A 44 -0.42 22.97 6.63
N SER A 45 -1.66 23.36 6.40
CA SER A 45 -2.05 24.29 5.33
C SER A 45 -1.52 25.70 5.56
N GLU A 46 -1.51 26.18 6.80
CA GLU A 46 -1.00 27.50 7.18
C GLU A 46 0.55 27.56 7.12
N GLU A 47 1.22 26.48 7.48
CA GLU A 47 2.68 26.38 7.58
C GLU A 47 3.34 25.71 6.35
N GLU A 48 2.58 25.43 5.31
CA GLU A 48 3.05 24.74 4.07
C GLU A 48 3.79 23.41 4.34
N MET A 49 3.27 22.64 5.31
CA MET A 49 3.88 21.36 5.68
C MET A 49 3.71 20.31 4.57
N PRO A 50 4.71 19.44 4.35
CA PRO A 50 4.66 18.41 3.33
C PRO A 50 3.77 17.24 3.79
N PHE A 51 2.49 17.34 3.58
CA PHE A 51 1.51 16.28 3.88
C PHE A 51 0.97 15.62 2.59
N PRO A 52 0.50 14.36 2.65
CA PRO A 52 -0.33 13.80 1.60
C PRO A 52 -1.59 14.64 1.41
N LYS A 53 -2.09 14.77 0.20
CA LYS A 53 -3.35 15.49 -0.04
C LYS A 53 -4.53 14.68 0.54
N PRO A 54 -5.35 15.24 1.46
CA PRO A 54 -6.50 14.52 1.98
C PRO A 54 -7.60 14.43 0.92
N LEU A 55 -8.18 13.24 0.80
CA LEU A 55 -9.33 13.00 -0.06
C LEU A 55 -10.43 12.31 0.75
N VAL A 56 -11.51 13.06 1.02
CA VAL A 56 -12.66 12.53 1.74
C VAL A 56 -13.51 11.69 0.80
N VAL A 57 -13.75 10.44 1.20
CA VAL A 57 -14.49 9.44 0.42
C VAL A 57 -15.70 8.98 1.22
N PRO A 58 -16.90 8.92 0.63
CA PRO A 58 -18.14 8.70 1.39
C PRO A 58 -18.34 7.27 1.90
N HIS A 59 -17.52 6.30 1.47
CA HIS A 59 -17.64 4.90 1.89
C HIS A 59 -16.28 4.21 1.92
N GLU A 60 -16.04 3.37 2.93
CA GLU A 60 -14.75 2.75 3.22
C GLU A 60 -14.29 1.78 2.13
N THR A 61 -15.22 1.07 1.49
CA THR A 61 -14.89 0.22 0.34
C THR A 61 -14.28 1.02 -0.80
N ALA A 62 -14.80 2.24 -1.05
CA ALA A 62 -14.26 3.13 -2.06
C ALA A 62 -12.89 3.70 -1.62
N VAL A 63 -12.67 3.97 -0.33
CA VAL A 63 -11.36 4.39 0.22
C VAL A 63 -10.27 3.41 -0.18
N VAL A 64 -10.50 2.12 0.08
CA VAL A 64 -9.52 1.07 -0.23
C VAL A 64 -9.38 0.89 -1.74
N ALA A 65 -10.49 0.86 -2.48
CA ALA A 65 -10.47 0.68 -3.94
C ALA A 65 -9.72 1.81 -4.66
N MET A 66 -9.86 3.06 -4.20
CA MET A 66 -9.13 4.21 -4.77
C MET A 66 -7.62 4.13 -4.51
N ALA A 67 -7.22 3.76 -3.29
CA ALA A 67 -5.81 3.56 -2.97
C ALA A 67 -5.19 2.41 -3.78
N HIS A 68 -5.92 1.30 -3.95
CA HIS A 68 -5.56 0.16 -4.78
C HIS A 68 -5.37 0.58 -6.25
N GLY A 69 -6.38 1.22 -6.85
CA GLY A 69 -6.32 1.68 -8.25
C GLY A 69 -5.21 2.70 -8.49
N TYR A 70 -4.95 3.58 -7.53
CA TYR A 70 -3.85 4.53 -7.63
C TYR A 70 -2.49 3.82 -7.72
N TYR A 71 -2.29 2.78 -6.89
CA TYR A 71 -1.06 1.98 -6.97
C TYR A 71 -0.91 1.28 -8.32
N LEU A 72 -1.98 0.67 -8.84
CA LEU A 72 -1.94 -0.03 -10.14
C LEU A 72 -1.53 0.89 -11.30
N THR A 73 -1.88 2.18 -11.22
CA THR A 73 -1.58 3.14 -12.28
C THR A 73 -0.26 3.88 -12.13
N THR A 74 0.25 4.00 -10.88
CA THR A 74 1.41 4.85 -10.60
C THR A 74 2.61 4.12 -10.00
N GLY A 75 2.40 2.91 -9.50
CA GLY A 75 3.41 2.18 -8.72
C GLY A 75 3.72 2.76 -7.34
N LYS A 76 2.98 3.80 -6.91
CA LYS A 76 3.22 4.48 -5.63
C LYS A 76 2.23 3.98 -4.57
N PRO A 77 2.71 3.46 -3.42
CA PRO A 77 1.84 3.06 -2.33
C PRO A 77 1.07 4.26 -1.80
N GLN A 78 -0.17 4.04 -1.38
CA GLN A 78 -1.00 5.08 -0.80
C GLN A 78 -1.42 4.72 0.62
N ALA A 79 -1.86 5.75 1.37
CA ALA A 79 -2.42 5.59 2.69
C ALA A 79 -3.94 5.71 2.65
N ALA A 80 -4.59 4.88 3.45
CA ALA A 80 -6.03 4.89 3.66
C ALA A 80 -6.32 4.95 5.16
N MET A 81 -7.28 5.77 5.58
CA MET A 81 -7.71 5.83 6.97
C MET A 81 -9.23 5.85 7.07
N VAL A 82 -9.76 5.01 7.96
CA VAL A 82 -11.20 4.84 8.18
C VAL A 82 -11.56 4.93 9.65
N HIS A 83 -12.87 5.09 9.94
CA HIS A 83 -13.36 5.30 11.28
C HIS A 83 -13.41 4.00 12.09
N VAL A 84 -12.60 3.92 13.12
CA VAL A 84 -12.49 2.87 14.15
C VAL A 84 -12.74 1.43 13.61
N ASN A 85 -13.34 0.57 14.42
CA ASN A 85 -13.63 -0.84 14.09
C ASN A 85 -14.68 -1.00 12.98
N VAL A 86 -15.71 -0.15 12.95
CA VAL A 86 -16.79 -0.24 11.94
C VAL A 86 -16.29 0.09 10.55
N GLY A 87 -15.50 1.15 10.41
CA GLY A 87 -14.87 1.49 9.13
C GLY A 87 -13.85 0.45 8.69
N LEU A 88 -13.07 -0.10 9.64
CA LEU A 88 -12.14 -1.19 9.36
C LEU A 88 -12.87 -2.45 8.86
N ALA A 89 -13.98 -2.82 9.50
CA ALA A 89 -14.80 -3.95 9.07
C ALA A 89 -15.38 -3.75 7.66
N ASN A 90 -15.88 -2.55 7.34
CA ASN A 90 -16.36 -2.22 5.99
C ASN A 90 -15.25 -2.24 4.93
N SER A 91 -14.00 -2.04 5.34
CA SER A 91 -12.84 -2.06 4.45
C SER A 91 -12.31 -3.47 4.15
N LEU A 92 -12.72 -4.48 4.93
CA LEU A 92 -12.09 -5.81 4.92
C LEU A 92 -12.09 -6.47 3.53
N CYS A 93 -13.19 -6.42 2.78
CA CYS A 93 -13.23 -6.99 1.43
C CYS A 93 -12.19 -6.32 0.50
N GLY A 94 -12.03 -5.00 0.59
CA GLY A 94 -11.02 -4.27 -0.19
C GLY A 94 -9.59 -4.64 0.23
N ILE A 95 -9.36 -4.84 1.54
CA ILE A 95 -8.04 -5.25 2.07
C ILE A 95 -7.70 -6.68 1.61
N LEU A 96 -8.68 -7.60 1.60
CA LEU A 96 -8.52 -8.96 1.06
C LEU A 96 -8.14 -8.93 -0.43
N ASN A 97 -8.80 -8.08 -1.23
CA ASN A 97 -8.45 -7.90 -2.63
C ASN A 97 -7.03 -7.34 -2.78
N ALA A 98 -6.66 -6.32 -2.00
CA ALA A 98 -5.31 -5.78 -2.02
C ALA A 98 -4.25 -6.82 -1.63
N ALA A 99 -4.54 -7.69 -0.67
CA ALA A 99 -3.66 -8.80 -0.29
C ALA A 99 -3.50 -9.82 -1.42
N SER A 100 -4.61 -10.25 -2.03
CA SER A 100 -4.61 -11.18 -3.17
C SER A 100 -3.83 -10.63 -4.35
N ASP A 101 -3.96 -9.35 -4.62
CA ASP A 101 -3.33 -8.68 -5.76
C ASP A 101 -1.90 -8.17 -5.45
N ASN A 102 -1.39 -8.42 -4.24
CA ASN A 102 -0.09 -7.93 -3.77
C ASN A 102 0.06 -6.40 -3.85
N ILE A 103 -0.99 -5.67 -3.50
CA ILE A 103 -1.00 -4.21 -3.50
C ILE A 103 -0.48 -3.69 -2.16
N PRO A 104 0.61 -2.91 -2.14
CA PRO A 104 1.10 -2.27 -0.94
C PRO A 104 0.17 -1.12 -0.55
N LEU A 105 -0.61 -1.32 0.48
CA LEU A 105 -1.52 -0.35 1.04
C LEU A 105 -1.15 -0.10 2.50
N PHE A 106 -0.95 1.17 2.89
CA PHE A 106 -0.80 1.55 4.30
C PHE A 106 -2.19 1.85 4.88
N MET A 107 -2.84 0.81 5.39
CA MET A 107 -4.17 0.92 5.97
C MET A 107 -4.10 1.39 7.42
N MET A 108 -4.93 2.35 7.76
CA MET A 108 -5.08 2.86 9.13
C MET A 108 -6.55 2.90 9.52
N SER A 109 -6.80 2.77 10.80
CA SER A 109 -8.05 3.23 11.38
C SER A 109 -7.77 3.88 12.73
N GLY A 110 -8.61 4.80 13.13
CA GLY A 110 -8.60 5.22 14.51
C GLY A 110 -9.00 4.08 15.43
N ARG A 111 -8.89 4.34 16.70
CA ARG A 111 -9.40 3.48 17.75
C ARG A 111 -10.17 4.32 18.75
N THR A 112 -11.11 3.72 19.46
CA THR A 112 -11.73 4.33 20.62
C THR A 112 -10.67 4.79 21.61
N PRO A 113 -10.91 5.87 22.37
CA PRO A 113 -9.96 6.34 23.36
C PRO A 113 -9.57 5.25 24.36
N LEU A 114 -8.29 5.23 24.73
CA LEU A 114 -7.73 4.28 25.70
C LEU A 114 -8.05 4.63 27.15
N THR A 115 -8.27 5.93 27.42
CA THR A 115 -8.43 6.49 28.76
C THR A 115 -9.84 7.02 29.00
N GLU A 116 -10.32 6.87 30.22
CA GLU A 116 -11.64 7.34 30.61
C GLU A 116 -11.68 8.88 30.75
N ASP A 117 -10.61 9.48 31.29
CA ASP A 117 -10.50 10.92 31.53
C ASP A 117 -9.04 11.40 31.60
N ASN A 118 -8.84 12.69 31.91
CA ASN A 118 -7.56 13.32 32.24
C ASN A 118 -6.49 13.35 31.14
N HIS A 119 -6.81 12.93 29.92
CA HIS A 119 -5.92 13.06 28.76
C HIS A 119 -6.65 13.73 27.60
N LEU A 120 -5.91 14.50 26.82
CA LEU A 120 -6.45 15.02 25.54
C LEU A 120 -6.80 13.82 24.65
N GLY A 121 -8.05 13.73 24.23
CA GLY A 121 -8.55 12.61 23.44
C GLY A 121 -9.28 11.53 24.23
N SER A 122 -9.33 11.59 25.58
CA SER A 122 -10.08 10.67 26.44
C SER A 122 -11.55 10.54 26.05
N ARG A 123 -12.22 9.51 26.56
CA ARG A 123 -13.64 9.23 26.30
C ARG A 123 -14.52 10.39 26.76
N ASN A 124 -15.44 10.80 25.89
CA ASN A 124 -16.35 11.91 26.20
C ASN A 124 -17.77 11.74 25.62
N THR A 125 -18.02 10.64 24.90
CA THR A 125 -19.34 10.33 24.35
C THR A 125 -19.64 8.84 24.46
N PRO A 126 -20.92 8.42 24.61
CA PRO A 126 -21.29 7.01 24.77
C PRO A 126 -20.78 6.07 23.67
N ILE A 127 -20.64 6.58 22.44
CA ILE A 127 -20.16 5.77 21.31
C ILE A 127 -18.75 5.23 21.52
N HIS A 128 -17.92 5.90 22.32
CA HIS A 128 -16.55 5.46 22.60
C HIS A 128 -16.48 4.13 23.37
N TRP A 129 -17.51 3.80 24.16
CA TRP A 129 -17.62 2.48 24.80
C TRP A 129 -18.29 1.48 23.87
N GLY A 130 -19.25 1.92 23.05
CA GLY A 130 -19.97 1.04 22.11
C GLY A 130 -19.11 0.50 20.98
N GLN A 131 -18.03 1.20 20.61
CA GLN A 131 -17.10 0.81 19.56
C GLN A 131 -15.79 0.20 20.10
N GLU A 132 -15.70 -0.07 21.39
CA GLU A 132 -14.52 -0.69 22.01
C GLU A 132 -14.31 -2.12 21.49
N MET A 133 -13.06 -2.44 21.19
CA MET A 133 -12.61 -3.80 20.86
C MET A 133 -11.37 -4.16 21.67
N ARG A 134 -11.25 -5.42 22.07
CA ARG A 134 -10.06 -5.91 22.76
C ARG A 134 -8.83 -5.86 21.84
N ASP A 135 -9.02 -6.31 20.61
CA ASP A 135 -7.99 -6.40 19.58
C ASP A 135 -8.58 -6.00 18.23
N GLN A 136 -8.48 -4.73 17.88
CA GLN A 136 -9.03 -4.21 16.63
C GLN A 136 -8.25 -4.74 15.41
N GLY A 137 -6.95 -4.97 15.55
CA GLY A 137 -6.11 -5.54 14.48
C GLY A 137 -6.57 -6.94 14.04
N SER A 138 -7.21 -7.69 14.94
CA SER A 138 -7.72 -9.05 14.62
C SER A 138 -8.73 -9.08 13.46
N ILE A 139 -9.42 -7.96 13.18
CA ILE A 139 -10.36 -7.86 12.04
C ILE A 139 -9.64 -8.11 10.70
N VAL A 140 -8.40 -7.66 10.57
CA VAL A 140 -7.64 -7.67 9.30
C VAL A 140 -6.36 -8.50 9.33
N ARG A 141 -6.00 -9.06 10.47
CA ARG A 141 -4.69 -9.72 10.69
C ARG A 141 -4.37 -10.80 9.67
N GLU A 142 -5.35 -11.60 9.27
CA GLU A 142 -5.17 -12.65 8.26
C GLU A 142 -4.97 -12.10 6.84
N ALA A 143 -5.35 -10.83 6.60
CA ALA A 143 -5.29 -10.20 5.28
C ALA A 143 -4.14 -9.20 5.12
N VAL A 144 -3.36 -8.95 6.18
CA VAL A 144 -2.25 -7.97 6.14
C VAL A 144 -0.91 -8.61 6.43
N LYS A 145 0.15 -8.05 5.89
CA LYS A 145 1.51 -8.54 6.14
C LYS A 145 2.02 -8.21 7.54
N TRP A 146 1.46 -7.17 8.15
CA TRP A 146 1.84 -6.69 9.47
C TRP A 146 0.73 -5.81 10.02
N ASP A 147 0.48 -5.92 11.32
CA ASP A 147 -0.40 -5.03 12.06
C ASP A 147 0.25 -4.55 13.36
N TYR A 148 -0.08 -3.35 13.77
CA TYR A 148 0.37 -2.77 15.02
C TYR A 148 -0.60 -1.72 15.54
N GLU A 149 -0.48 -1.37 16.83
CA GLU A 149 -1.20 -0.28 17.47
C GLU A 149 -0.23 0.76 18.00
N LEU A 150 -0.43 2.03 17.65
CA LEU A 150 0.37 3.13 18.17
C LEU A 150 0.17 3.27 19.68
N ARG A 151 1.24 3.20 20.45
CA ARG A 151 1.21 3.30 21.92
C ARG A 151 1.81 4.60 22.44
N TYR A 152 2.86 5.07 21.77
CA TYR A 152 3.60 6.27 22.16
C TYR A 152 3.83 7.15 20.92
N PRO A 153 3.73 8.48 21.05
CA PRO A 153 3.90 9.41 19.92
C PRO A 153 5.27 9.23 19.24
N GLU A 154 6.32 8.98 20.00
CA GLU A 154 7.70 8.86 19.52
C GLU A 154 7.91 7.70 18.54
N GLN A 155 7.01 6.71 18.56
CA GLN A 155 7.12 5.53 17.70
C GLN A 155 6.64 5.78 16.26
N ILE A 156 5.93 6.89 16.02
CA ILE A 156 5.15 7.04 14.78
C ILE A 156 6.01 6.96 13.51
N CYS A 157 7.17 7.58 13.50
CA CYS A 157 8.07 7.54 12.35
C CYS A 157 8.59 6.14 12.09
N ASP A 158 9.02 5.42 13.12
CA ASP A 158 9.54 4.05 13.02
C ASP A 158 8.44 3.07 12.57
N LEU A 159 7.20 3.27 13.04
CA LEU A 159 6.05 2.43 12.64
C LEU A 159 5.67 2.65 11.19
N VAL A 160 5.68 3.90 10.72
CA VAL A 160 5.44 4.20 9.30
C VAL A 160 6.55 3.60 8.43
N ASP A 161 7.81 3.78 8.80
CA ASP A 161 8.94 3.22 8.06
C ASP A 161 8.86 1.70 7.96
N ARG A 162 8.64 1.04 9.09
CA ARG A 162 8.50 -0.41 9.16
C ARG A 162 7.32 -0.88 8.32
N GLY A 163 6.15 -0.27 8.49
CA GLY A 163 4.95 -0.63 7.74
C GLY A 163 5.15 -0.46 6.23
N MET A 164 5.69 0.68 5.80
CA MET A 164 5.95 0.94 4.38
C MET A 164 7.01 -0.02 3.80
N THR A 165 8.07 -0.31 4.55
CA THR A 165 9.10 -1.27 4.14
C THR A 165 8.51 -2.67 3.97
N ILE A 166 7.69 -3.14 4.91
CA ILE A 166 7.02 -4.44 4.85
C ILE A 166 6.00 -4.48 3.70
N ALA A 167 5.19 -3.43 3.53
CA ALA A 167 4.21 -3.36 2.45
C ALA A 167 4.86 -3.46 1.06
N MET A 168 5.98 -2.77 0.87
CA MET A 168 6.70 -2.69 -0.40
C MET A 168 7.68 -3.85 -0.65
N ALA A 169 8.08 -4.60 0.39
CA ALA A 169 8.91 -5.79 0.23
C ALA A 169 8.15 -6.90 -0.50
N ALA A 170 8.80 -7.55 -1.46
CA ALA A 170 8.18 -8.66 -2.21
C ALA A 170 7.99 -9.92 -1.33
N PRO A 171 6.87 -10.66 -1.45
CA PRO A 171 5.65 -10.25 -2.16
C PRO A 171 4.98 -9.05 -1.49
N ARG A 172 4.63 -8.03 -2.26
CA ARG A 172 3.99 -6.80 -1.74
C ARG A 172 2.62 -7.12 -1.13
N GLY A 173 2.11 -6.21 -0.29
CA GLY A 173 0.77 -6.38 0.27
C GLY A 173 0.43 -5.33 1.32
N PRO A 174 -0.83 -5.29 1.78
CA PRO A 174 -1.29 -4.31 2.73
C PRO A 174 -0.67 -4.52 4.12
N VAL A 175 -0.57 -3.42 4.87
CA VAL A 175 -0.24 -3.38 6.30
C VAL A 175 -1.28 -2.56 7.04
N TYR A 176 -1.38 -2.74 8.35
CA TYR A 176 -2.37 -2.05 9.16
C TYR A 176 -1.76 -1.39 10.40
N LEU A 177 -2.15 -0.14 10.68
CA LEU A 177 -1.80 0.59 11.89
C LEU A 177 -3.05 1.13 12.58
N SER A 178 -3.29 0.67 13.80
CA SER A 178 -4.34 1.20 14.69
C SER A 178 -3.84 2.47 15.39
N LEU A 179 -4.68 3.50 15.41
CA LEU A 179 -4.33 4.84 15.86
C LEU A 179 -5.26 5.31 17.00
N PRO A 180 -4.96 5.00 18.27
CA PRO A 180 -5.70 5.59 19.39
C PRO A 180 -5.58 7.10 19.41
N ARG A 181 -6.62 7.78 19.89
CA ARG A 181 -6.71 9.24 19.86
C ARG A 181 -5.64 9.94 20.70
N GLU A 182 -5.35 9.41 21.90
CA GLU A 182 -4.45 10.06 22.84
C GLU A 182 -3.00 10.09 22.33
N PRO A 183 -2.39 8.99 21.85
CA PRO A 183 -1.05 9.07 21.27
C PRO A 183 -0.96 10.03 20.09
N LEU A 184 -2.00 10.07 19.21
CA LEU A 184 -2.03 11.01 18.08
C LEU A 184 -2.10 12.47 18.49
N ALA A 185 -2.84 12.77 19.57
CA ALA A 185 -3.03 14.13 20.07
C ALA A 185 -1.84 14.66 20.88
N LYS A 186 -0.94 13.76 21.34
CA LYS A 186 0.22 14.15 22.13
C LYS A 186 1.18 15.02 21.35
N ALA A 187 1.80 15.96 22.07
CA ALA A 187 2.86 16.79 21.54
C ALA A 187 4.01 15.91 21.01
N TRP A 188 4.54 16.31 19.86
CA TRP A 188 5.76 15.72 19.32
C TRP A 188 6.95 16.15 20.16
N PRO A 189 7.89 15.26 20.51
CA PRO A 189 9.06 15.64 21.28
C PRO A 189 9.92 16.65 20.51
N GLU A 190 10.23 17.79 21.13
CA GLU A 190 10.99 18.89 20.47
C GLU A 190 12.38 18.46 20.00
N GLU A 191 12.99 17.51 20.72
CA GLU A 191 14.32 16.98 20.40
C GLU A 191 14.32 15.97 19.25
N GLN A 192 13.15 15.43 18.89
CA GLN A 192 13.04 14.40 17.85
C GLN A 192 12.79 15.05 16.49
N LEU A 193 13.86 15.20 15.73
CA LEU A 193 13.76 15.68 14.34
C LEU A 193 13.23 14.56 13.44
N ILE A 194 12.36 14.93 12.51
CA ILE A 194 12.01 14.01 11.41
C ILE A 194 13.19 13.98 10.43
N ASP A 195 13.95 12.90 10.47
CA ASP A 195 15.03 12.67 9.51
C ASP A 195 14.43 12.41 8.11
N ASN A 196 15.04 12.98 7.08
CA ASN A 196 14.68 12.71 5.69
C ASN A 196 15.14 11.33 5.21
N LYS A 197 15.93 10.62 6.00
CA LYS A 197 16.29 9.24 5.70
C LYS A 197 15.12 8.34 6.01
N ILE A 198 14.59 7.69 4.99
CA ILE A 198 13.62 6.61 5.12
C ILE A 198 14.32 5.27 5.05
N GLN A 199 13.73 4.26 5.69
CA GLN A 199 14.22 2.90 5.59
C GLN A 199 14.15 2.41 4.14
N SER A 200 15.24 1.84 3.63
CA SER A 200 15.27 1.31 2.26
C SER A 200 14.40 0.06 2.14
N ILE A 201 13.70 -0.04 1.02
CA ILE A 201 12.93 -1.23 0.68
C ILE A 201 13.92 -2.32 0.26
N PRO A 202 13.80 -3.55 0.77
CA PRO A 202 14.62 -4.67 0.32
C PRO A 202 14.45 -4.90 -1.17
N TYR A 203 15.53 -5.02 -1.90
CA TYR A 203 15.50 -5.40 -3.32
C TYR A 203 15.15 -6.88 -3.46
N SER A 204 14.38 -7.20 -4.51
CA SER A 204 14.23 -8.59 -4.92
C SER A 204 15.59 -9.14 -5.37
N PRO A 205 15.94 -10.39 -5.03
CA PRO A 205 17.16 -10.99 -5.53
C PRO A 205 17.10 -11.08 -7.06
N SER A 206 18.23 -10.84 -7.71
CA SER A 206 18.37 -11.13 -9.15
C SER A 206 18.44 -12.64 -9.37
N PRO A 207 17.94 -13.15 -10.51
CA PRO A 207 18.15 -14.55 -10.86
C PRO A 207 19.65 -14.83 -11.01
N ASP A 208 20.08 -16.01 -10.66
CA ASP A 208 21.47 -16.40 -10.88
C ASP A 208 21.75 -16.67 -12.38
N GLU A 209 23.03 -16.57 -12.75
CA GLU A 209 23.46 -16.71 -14.13
C GLU A 209 23.13 -18.11 -14.70
N SER A 210 23.21 -19.15 -13.88
CA SER A 210 22.92 -20.52 -14.29
C SER A 210 21.44 -20.71 -14.63
N ALA A 211 20.54 -20.09 -13.85
CA ALA A 211 19.10 -20.11 -14.13
C ALA A 211 18.76 -19.35 -15.42
N CYS A 212 19.40 -18.19 -15.65
CA CYS A 212 19.24 -17.45 -16.91
C CYS A 212 19.71 -18.23 -18.12
N ASN A 213 20.89 -18.86 -18.05
CA ASN A 213 21.46 -19.69 -19.13
C ASN A 213 20.56 -20.90 -19.41
N PHE A 214 20.03 -21.56 -18.38
CA PHE A 214 19.11 -22.68 -18.54
C PHE A 214 17.79 -22.26 -19.22
N ALA A 215 17.20 -21.15 -18.79
CA ALA A 215 16.00 -20.61 -19.44
C ALA A 215 16.24 -20.26 -20.91
N GLN A 216 17.40 -19.64 -21.23
CA GLN A 216 17.81 -19.34 -22.60
C GLN A 216 17.94 -20.62 -23.45
N GLU A 217 18.59 -21.67 -22.92
CA GLU A 217 18.72 -22.94 -23.63
C GLU A 217 17.36 -23.58 -23.94
N LEU A 218 16.42 -23.55 -23.00
CA LEU A 218 15.08 -24.07 -23.20
C LEU A 218 14.34 -23.29 -24.29
N LEU A 219 14.40 -21.96 -24.24
CA LEU A 219 13.78 -21.06 -25.23
C LEU A 219 14.34 -21.34 -26.66
N LEU A 220 15.66 -21.49 -26.80
CA LEU A 220 16.28 -21.72 -28.10
C LEU A 220 15.98 -23.12 -28.67
N LYS A 221 15.61 -24.09 -27.83
CA LYS A 221 15.25 -25.45 -28.25
C LYS A 221 13.76 -25.62 -28.53
N ALA A 222 12.92 -24.80 -27.93
CA ALA A 222 11.47 -24.87 -28.04
C ALA A 222 11.02 -24.62 -29.50
N GLN A 223 10.03 -25.38 -29.94
CA GLN A 223 9.43 -25.23 -31.26
C GLN A 223 8.14 -24.44 -31.20
N HIS A 224 7.45 -24.50 -30.06
CA HIS A 224 6.17 -23.84 -29.81
C HIS A 224 6.15 -23.22 -28.42
N PRO A 225 7.03 -22.24 -28.12
CA PRO A 225 7.03 -21.55 -26.84
C PRO A 225 5.79 -20.66 -26.69
N LEU A 226 5.33 -20.47 -25.44
CA LEU A 226 4.20 -19.63 -25.06
C LEU A 226 4.57 -18.79 -23.85
N ILE A 227 4.25 -17.50 -23.86
CA ILE A 227 4.32 -16.64 -22.69
C ILE A 227 2.91 -16.45 -22.12
N ILE A 228 2.73 -16.70 -20.81
CA ILE A 228 1.48 -16.43 -20.11
C ILE A 228 1.72 -15.37 -19.03
N CYS A 229 1.07 -14.23 -19.16
CA CYS A 229 1.17 -13.11 -18.23
C CYS A 229 -0.08 -12.96 -17.39
N GLN A 230 0.07 -12.58 -16.13
CA GLN A 230 -1.04 -12.23 -15.24
C GLN A 230 -0.82 -10.90 -14.55
N ARG A 231 0.39 -10.66 -14.04
CA ARG A 231 0.73 -9.47 -13.28
C ARG A 231 1.81 -8.69 -14.00
N GLY A 232 1.64 -7.39 -14.05
CA GLY A 232 2.60 -6.49 -14.61
C GLY A 232 3.46 -5.78 -13.59
N ASP A 233 4.21 -4.82 -14.09
CA ASP A 233 4.84 -3.82 -13.25
C ASP A 233 4.34 -2.42 -13.64
N PRO A 234 4.11 -1.53 -12.64
CA PRO A 234 3.60 -0.18 -12.90
C PRO A 234 4.58 0.72 -13.67
N LYS A 235 5.81 0.30 -13.88
CA LYS A 235 6.81 1.06 -14.62
C LYS A 235 6.88 0.69 -16.11
N GLY A 236 6.29 -0.47 -16.47
CA GLY A 236 6.30 -0.96 -17.84
C GLY A 236 7.61 -1.65 -18.28
N GLU A 237 8.60 -1.81 -17.40
CA GLU A 237 9.88 -2.47 -17.74
C GLU A 237 9.66 -3.92 -18.18
N LEU A 238 8.75 -4.64 -17.52
CA LEU A 238 8.38 -6.00 -17.91
C LEU A 238 7.65 -6.03 -19.24
N SER A 239 6.77 -5.06 -19.52
CA SER A 239 6.06 -4.95 -20.79
C SER A 239 7.03 -4.80 -21.97
N GLU A 240 8.04 -3.94 -21.85
CA GLU A 240 9.06 -3.73 -22.87
C GLU A 240 9.90 -5.00 -23.09
N ALA A 241 10.27 -5.70 -22.00
CA ALA A 241 11.02 -6.94 -22.09
C ALA A 241 10.20 -8.06 -22.77
N ILE A 242 8.92 -8.20 -22.44
CA ILE A 242 8.01 -9.18 -23.06
C ILE A 242 7.81 -8.88 -24.55
N ALA A 243 7.57 -7.61 -24.89
CA ALA A 243 7.42 -7.19 -26.29
C ALA A 243 8.67 -7.57 -27.09
N THR A 244 9.84 -7.17 -26.60
CA THR A 244 11.13 -7.45 -27.25
C THR A 244 11.36 -8.94 -27.42
N LEU A 245 11.21 -9.73 -26.36
CA LEU A 245 11.46 -11.19 -26.40
C LEU A 245 10.47 -11.89 -27.34
N SER A 246 9.20 -11.55 -27.25
CA SER A 246 8.16 -12.16 -28.06
C SER A 246 8.32 -11.86 -29.55
N GLU A 247 8.70 -10.63 -29.93
CA GLU A 247 8.97 -10.26 -31.31
C GLU A 247 10.23 -10.96 -31.86
N MET A 248 11.31 -10.99 -31.07
CA MET A 248 12.58 -11.62 -31.50
C MET A 248 12.44 -13.10 -31.83
N LEU A 249 11.63 -13.81 -31.07
CA LEU A 249 11.50 -15.27 -31.17
C LEU A 249 10.15 -15.73 -31.76
N GLY A 250 9.25 -14.81 -32.08
CA GLY A 250 7.91 -15.13 -32.58
C GLY A 250 7.02 -15.84 -31.55
N ILE A 251 7.15 -15.49 -30.27
CA ILE A 251 6.44 -16.19 -29.19
C ILE A 251 5.08 -15.54 -28.95
N PRO A 252 3.96 -16.29 -29.03
CA PRO A 252 2.66 -15.77 -28.66
C PRO A 252 2.60 -15.45 -27.16
N VAL A 253 1.91 -14.34 -26.82
CA VAL A 253 1.71 -13.86 -25.45
C VAL A 253 0.23 -13.89 -25.13
N VAL A 254 -0.14 -14.59 -24.05
CA VAL A 254 -1.51 -14.64 -23.53
C VAL A 254 -1.56 -13.97 -22.16
N GLU A 255 -2.53 -13.12 -21.95
CA GLU A 255 -2.77 -12.45 -20.68
C GLU A 255 -3.95 -13.08 -19.94
N SER A 256 -3.67 -14.13 -19.16
CA SER A 256 -4.71 -14.84 -18.40
C SER A 256 -5.06 -14.08 -17.12
N PHE A 257 -6.30 -13.58 -17.00
CA PHE A 257 -6.78 -12.80 -15.86
C PHE A 257 -5.85 -11.63 -15.48
N PRO A 258 -5.57 -10.71 -16.41
CA PRO A 258 -4.56 -9.67 -16.18
C PRO A 258 -5.02 -8.67 -15.13
N LEU A 259 -4.15 -8.36 -14.16
CA LEU A 259 -4.28 -7.21 -13.26
C LEU A 259 -3.85 -5.91 -13.95
N GLN A 260 -2.84 -6.02 -14.79
CA GLN A 260 -2.31 -4.95 -15.63
C GLN A 260 -1.94 -5.57 -16.98
N ASN A 261 -2.29 -4.89 -18.05
CA ASN A 261 -1.90 -5.34 -19.38
C ASN A 261 -0.38 -5.25 -19.52
N GLN A 262 0.20 -6.32 -20.06
CA GLN A 262 1.64 -6.41 -20.32
C GLN A 262 1.97 -6.12 -21.77
N LEU A 263 1.03 -6.38 -22.67
CA LEU A 263 1.20 -6.17 -24.09
C LEU A 263 -0.02 -5.42 -24.63
N SER A 264 0.19 -4.47 -25.55
CA SER A 264 -0.95 -3.86 -26.25
C SER A 264 -1.75 -4.90 -26.99
N SER A 265 -3.08 -4.80 -26.97
CA SER A 265 -3.95 -5.69 -27.75
C SER A 265 -3.72 -5.58 -29.26
N ASP A 266 -3.09 -4.51 -29.72
CA ASP A 266 -2.69 -4.31 -31.13
C ASP A 266 -1.31 -4.89 -31.47
N HIS A 267 -0.61 -5.40 -30.46
CA HIS A 267 0.72 -5.99 -30.66
C HIS A 267 0.61 -7.31 -31.42
N PRO A 268 1.43 -7.56 -32.45
CA PRO A 268 1.33 -8.76 -33.29
C PRO A 268 1.45 -10.08 -32.54
N MET A 269 2.17 -10.08 -31.42
CA MET A 269 2.34 -11.30 -30.57
C MET A 269 1.24 -11.47 -29.52
N HIS A 270 0.34 -10.48 -29.34
CA HIS A 270 -0.77 -10.60 -28.40
C HIS A 270 -1.79 -11.63 -28.90
N SER A 271 -1.98 -12.69 -28.14
CA SER A 271 -2.79 -13.85 -28.53
C SER A 271 -4.04 -14.01 -27.67
N GLY A 272 -4.53 -12.91 -27.10
CA GLY A 272 -5.77 -12.86 -26.33
C GLY A 272 -5.63 -13.24 -24.86
N PHE A 273 -6.75 -13.63 -24.25
CA PHE A 273 -6.89 -13.83 -22.81
C PHE A 273 -7.14 -15.31 -22.42
N ASN A 274 -7.25 -16.21 -23.37
CA ASN A 274 -7.47 -17.64 -23.14
C ASN A 274 -6.27 -18.46 -23.60
N ALA A 275 -5.50 -19.00 -22.66
CA ALA A 275 -4.31 -19.77 -22.95
C ALA A 275 -4.63 -21.20 -23.46
N GLY A 276 -5.81 -21.77 -23.17
CA GLY A 276 -6.15 -23.17 -23.44
C GLY A 276 -5.76 -23.68 -24.83
N PRO A 277 -6.20 -23.05 -25.92
CA PRO A 277 -5.93 -23.50 -27.29
C PRO A 277 -4.43 -23.51 -27.68
N LEU A 278 -3.63 -22.63 -27.04
CA LEU A 278 -2.19 -22.52 -27.27
C LEU A 278 -1.40 -23.47 -26.36
N LEU A 279 -1.84 -23.66 -25.12
CA LEU A 279 -1.23 -24.61 -24.18
C LEU A 279 -1.18 -26.04 -24.72
N GLU A 280 -2.25 -26.50 -25.41
CA GLU A 280 -2.31 -27.83 -26.00
C GLU A 280 -1.22 -28.08 -27.07
N LYS A 281 -0.67 -27.03 -27.65
CA LYS A 281 0.33 -27.08 -28.72
C LYS A 281 1.73 -26.68 -28.26
N SER A 282 1.84 -26.14 -27.06
CA SER A 282 3.09 -25.57 -26.55
C SER A 282 3.98 -26.66 -25.97
N ASP A 283 5.27 -26.56 -26.25
CA ASP A 283 6.33 -27.43 -25.70
C ASP A 283 7.13 -26.70 -24.59
N LEU A 284 6.95 -25.39 -24.44
CA LEU A 284 7.53 -24.58 -23.37
C LEU A 284 6.56 -23.45 -22.99
N VAL A 285 6.38 -23.24 -21.68
CA VAL A 285 5.60 -22.11 -21.13
C VAL A 285 6.48 -21.31 -20.18
N LEU A 286 6.45 -20.00 -20.36
CA LEU A 286 7.08 -18.99 -19.50
C LEU A 286 6.03 -18.22 -18.74
#